data_0e6253e63dbf409927a1755b02a959f6
#
_entry.id   0e6253e63dbf409927a1755b02a959f6
#
_cell.length_a   1.000
_cell.length_b   1.000
_cell.length_c   1.000
_cell.angle_alpha   90.00
_cell.angle_beta   90.00
_cell.angle_gamma   90.00
#
_symmetry.space_group_name_H-M   'P 1'
#
loop_
_entity.id
_entity.type
_entity.pdbx_description
1 polymer ?
#
loop_
_entity_poly.entity_id
_entity_poly.type
_entity_poly.pdbx_seq_one_letter_code
_entity_poly.pdbx_strand_id
1 'polypeptide(L)'
;MVAPPRFVVQLHDATTLHFDFRLQSGDVLRSWAVPKGPSLDPGVRRLAVPVEDHSLAAGEFEGVHDGQRRGTGVVIIWDEGTADIVRDEPGHLSFILHGRKLSGGFALTRTGPKRWILVKVRDDTARPGSDIVAEQPASVRSGKTWRQLRDESKSTSRLAHPGCADAVTLGSLPPDCPEYQ
;
A
#
# COMPACT_ATOMS: atom_id res chain seq x y z
N MET A 1 -14.11 5.79 26.26
CA MET A 1 -14.43 5.00 25.02
C MET A 1 -13.16 4.78 24.26
N VAL A 2 -12.86 3.55 23.93
CA VAL A 2 -11.69 3.22 23.10
C VAL A 2 -12.06 3.51 21.64
N ALA A 3 -11.18 4.20 20.91
CA ALA A 3 -11.38 4.45 19.48
C ALA A 3 -11.41 3.12 18.70
N PRO A 4 -12.24 3.01 17.64
CA PRO A 4 -12.29 1.80 16.83
C PRO A 4 -10.92 1.57 16.15
N PRO A 5 -10.52 0.30 15.95
CA PRO A 5 -9.31 -0.02 15.22
C PRO A 5 -9.29 0.62 13.83
N ARG A 6 -8.12 1.02 13.38
CA ARG A 6 -7.92 1.54 12.02
C ARG A 6 -7.57 0.41 11.07
N PHE A 7 -7.91 0.59 9.81
CA PHE A 7 -7.31 -0.16 8.72
C PHE A 7 -6.73 0.78 7.69
N VAL A 8 -5.74 0.29 6.97
CA VAL A 8 -5.16 0.97 5.82
C VAL A 8 -4.76 -0.07 4.77
N VAL A 9 -4.96 0.28 3.52
CA VAL A 9 -4.45 -0.48 2.38
C VAL A 9 -3.48 0.41 1.63
N GLN A 10 -2.22 0.01 1.60
CA GLN A 10 -1.16 0.71 0.88
C GLN A 10 -0.79 -0.07 -0.38
N LEU A 11 -0.85 0.58 -1.53
CA LEU A 11 -0.30 0.04 -2.76
C LEU A 11 1.18 0.37 -2.81
N HIS A 12 2.01 -0.65 -2.89
CA HIS A 12 3.45 -0.55 -2.78
C HIS A 12 4.14 -1.14 -4.01
N ASP A 13 4.88 -0.31 -4.71
CA ASP A 13 5.76 -0.73 -5.81
C ASP A 13 7.16 -1.03 -5.27
N ALA A 14 7.30 -2.23 -4.70
CA ALA A 14 8.56 -2.78 -4.21
C ALA A 14 9.23 -3.66 -5.28
N THR A 15 9.73 -4.85 -4.93
CA THR A 15 10.22 -5.84 -5.89
C THR A 15 9.12 -6.25 -6.87
N THR A 16 7.90 -6.40 -6.35
CA THR A 16 6.67 -6.60 -7.10
C THR A 16 5.62 -5.62 -6.60
N LEU A 17 4.76 -5.15 -7.51
CA LEU A 17 3.61 -4.34 -7.13
C LEU A 17 2.63 -5.20 -6.33
N HIS A 18 2.28 -4.77 -5.13
CA HIS A 18 1.33 -5.45 -4.25
C HIS A 18 0.59 -4.45 -3.37
N PHE A 19 -0.49 -4.93 -2.74
CA PHE A 19 -1.23 -4.18 -1.74
C PHE A 19 -0.88 -4.72 -0.37
N ASP A 20 -0.56 -3.83 0.56
CA ASP A 20 -0.42 -4.16 1.97
C ASP A 20 -1.72 -3.84 2.69
N PHE A 21 -2.43 -4.86 3.11
CA PHE A 21 -3.60 -4.73 3.98
C PHE A 21 -3.15 -4.75 5.43
N ARG A 22 -3.46 -3.69 6.16
CA ARG A 22 -3.07 -3.51 7.56
C ARG A 22 -4.27 -3.26 8.43
N LEU A 23 -4.33 -3.95 9.56
CA LEU A 23 -5.41 -3.85 10.54
C LEU A 23 -4.83 -3.64 11.93
N GLN A 24 -5.27 -2.58 12.60
CA GLN A 24 -4.79 -2.24 13.92
C GLN A 24 -5.19 -3.30 14.95
N SER A 25 -4.20 -3.72 15.74
CA SER A 25 -4.36 -4.58 16.90
C SER A 25 -3.53 -3.99 18.04
N GLY A 26 -4.18 -3.31 18.99
CA GLY A 26 -3.47 -2.56 20.02
C GLY A 26 -2.63 -1.42 19.44
N ASP A 27 -1.34 -1.47 19.66
CA ASP A 27 -0.35 -0.47 19.23
C ASP A 27 0.41 -0.83 17.96
N VAL A 28 0.00 -1.90 17.25
CA VAL A 28 0.62 -2.34 16.01
C VAL A 28 -0.40 -2.49 14.89
N LEU A 29 0.10 -2.55 13.66
CA LEU A 29 -0.65 -2.90 12.46
C LEU A 29 -0.30 -4.33 12.04
N ARG A 30 -1.21 -5.28 12.27
CA ARG A 30 -1.13 -6.61 11.66
C ARG A 30 -1.24 -6.46 10.15
N SER A 31 -0.39 -7.14 9.40
CA SER A 31 -0.23 -6.85 7.98
C SER A 31 -0.20 -8.11 7.12
N TRP A 32 -0.80 -8.01 5.93
CA TRP A 32 -0.80 -9.04 4.90
C TRP A 32 -0.50 -8.39 3.55
N ALA A 33 0.41 -8.99 2.80
CA ALA A 33 0.61 -8.63 1.40
C ALA A 33 -0.43 -9.34 0.53
N VAL A 34 -1.20 -8.56 -0.22
CA VAL A 34 -2.25 -9.02 -1.12
C VAL A 34 -1.85 -8.66 -2.54
N PRO A 35 -1.27 -9.59 -3.32
CA PRO A 35 -0.68 -9.27 -4.62
C PRO A 35 -1.63 -8.61 -5.61
N LYS A 36 -2.88 -9.04 -5.65
CA LYS A 36 -3.91 -8.51 -6.56
C LYS A 36 -4.83 -7.47 -5.93
N GLY A 37 -4.62 -7.16 -4.66
CA GLY A 37 -5.46 -6.26 -3.90
C GLY A 37 -6.81 -6.83 -3.46
N PRO A 38 -7.57 -6.07 -2.65
CA PRO A 38 -8.89 -6.46 -2.20
C PRO A 38 -9.91 -6.48 -3.33
N SER A 39 -11.02 -7.19 -3.10
CA SER A 39 -12.17 -7.21 -4.00
C SER A 39 -13.47 -7.01 -3.22
N LEU A 40 -14.44 -6.33 -3.82
CA LEU A 40 -15.82 -6.26 -3.31
C LEU A 40 -16.72 -7.36 -3.86
N ASP A 41 -16.18 -8.22 -4.72
CA ASP A 41 -16.89 -9.40 -5.24
C ASP A 41 -16.72 -10.59 -4.28
N PRO A 42 -17.82 -11.08 -3.68
CA PRO A 42 -17.77 -12.22 -2.76
C PRO A 42 -17.29 -13.53 -3.40
N GLY A 43 -17.36 -13.64 -4.72
CA GLY A 43 -16.87 -14.80 -5.47
C GLY A 43 -15.35 -14.81 -5.69
N VAL A 44 -14.67 -13.70 -5.40
CA VAL A 44 -13.22 -13.56 -5.60
C VAL A 44 -12.45 -13.88 -4.33
N ARG A 45 -11.52 -14.81 -4.43
CA ARG A 45 -10.63 -15.23 -3.35
C ARG A 45 -9.26 -14.64 -3.57
N ARG A 46 -8.84 -13.71 -2.70
CA ARG A 46 -7.53 -13.06 -2.81
C ARG A 46 -6.52 -13.70 -1.87
N LEU A 47 -5.38 -14.10 -2.43
CA LEU A 47 -4.23 -14.51 -1.63
C LEU A 47 -3.79 -13.34 -0.73
N ALA A 48 -3.58 -13.63 0.54
CA ALA A 48 -3.03 -12.71 1.52
C ALA A 48 -1.89 -13.42 2.27
N VAL A 49 -0.69 -12.87 2.15
CA VAL A 49 0.50 -13.44 2.76
C VAL A 49 0.81 -12.63 4.02
N PRO A 50 0.80 -13.26 5.22
CA PRO A 50 1.14 -12.54 6.44
C PRO A 50 2.59 -12.05 6.38
N VAL A 51 2.79 -10.82 6.78
CA VAL A 51 4.10 -10.18 6.93
C VAL A 51 4.25 -9.68 8.36
N GLU A 52 5.41 -9.11 8.67
CA GLU A 52 5.68 -8.56 9.99
C GLU A 52 4.68 -7.46 10.38
N ASP A 53 4.38 -7.36 11.68
CA ASP A 53 3.62 -6.26 12.21
C ASP A 53 4.37 -4.95 11.99
N HIS A 54 3.62 -3.89 11.69
CA HIS A 54 4.18 -2.57 11.47
C HIS A 54 3.71 -1.61 12.57
N SER A 55 4.46 -0.52 12.76
CA SER A 55 4.04 0.56 13.64
C SER A 55 2.80 1.28 13.10
N LEU A 56 2.05 1.93 13.97
CA LEU A 56 0.91 2.74 13.55
C LEU A 56 1.33 3.87 12.59
N ALA A 57 2.52 4.43 12.79
CA ALA A 57 3.10 5.46 11.93
C ALA A 57 3.34 4.97 10.49
N ALA A 58 3.66 3.69 10.30
CA ALA A 58 3.85 3.12 8.96
C ALA A 58 2.58 3.20 8.10
N GLY A 59 1.40 3.12 8.71
CA GLY A 59 0.11 3.27 8.04
C GLY A 59 -0.24 4.69 7.59
N GLU A 60 0.54 5.69 8.02
CA GLU A 60 0.38 7.09 7.62
C GLU A 60 1.23 7.47 6.40
N PHE A 61 2.08 6.57 5.94
CA PHE A 61 3.06 6.89 4.92
C PHE A 61 2.47 6.81 3.51
N GLU A 62 2.63 7.90 2.76
CA GLU A 62 2.47 7.97 1.31
C GLU A 62 3.66 8.73 0.73
N GLY A 63 4.30 8.20 -0.29
CA GLY A 63 5.47 8.81 -0.90
C GLY A 63 6.42 7.79 -1.51
N VAL A 64 7.70 8.14 -1.58
CA VAL A 64 8.77 7.29 -2.09
C VAL A 64 9.70 6.92 -0.95
N HIS A 65 9.91 5.62 -0.74
CA HIS A 65 10.90 5.13 0.21
C HIS A 65 12.30 5.23 -0.39
N ASP A 66 13.16 6.01 0.24
CA ASP A 66 14.57 6.05 -0.10
C ASP A 66 15.28 4.74 0.33
N GLY A 67 16.20 4.27 -0.51
CA GLY A 67 17.04 3.11 -0.21
C GLY A 67 16.44 1.75 -0.57
N GLN A 68 15.34 1.68 -1.26
CA GLN A 68 14.87 0.42 -1.83
C GLN A 68 15.72 -0.01 -3.03
N ARG A 69 16.29 -1.21 -2.94
CA ARG A 69 17.18 -1.73 -4.00
C ARG A 69 16.43 -2.24 -5.23
N ARG A 70 15.10 -2.41 -5.13
CA ARG A 70 14.25 -2.96 -6.20
C ARG A 70 12.90 -2.30 -6.20
N GLY A 71 12.31 -2.11 -7.38
CA GLY A 71 11.10 -1.34 -7.58
C GLY A 71 11.34 0.17 -7.47
N THR A 72 10.28 0.95 -7.52
CA THR A 72 10.36 2.42 -7.39
C THR A 72 10.27 2.90 -5.95
N GLY A 73 9.93 2.02 -5.02
CA GLY A 73 9.70 2.36 -3.63
C GLY A 73 8.48 3.24 -3.38
N VAL A 74 7.64 3.45 -4.38
CA VAL A 74 6.44 4.29 -4.26
C VAL A 74 5.38 3.58 -3.44
N VAL A 75 4.80 4.31 -2.50
CA VAL A 75 3.67 3.86 -1.68
C VAL A 75 2.56 4.89 -1.77
N ILE A 76 1.34 4.44 -2.05
CA ILE A 76 0.14 5.27 -1.93
C ILE A 76 -0.81 4.67 -0.90
N ILE A 77 -1.54 5.51 -0.18
CA ILE A 77 -2.66 5.08 0.65
C ILE A 77 -3.88 4.91 -0.24
N TRP A 78 -4.08 3.65 -0.67
CA TRP A 78 -5.14 3.31 -1.61
C TRP A 78 -6.52 3.38 -0.98
N ASP A 79 -6.66 2.93 0.27
CA ASP A 79 -7.86 3.12 1.10
C ASP A 79 -7.50 3.14 2.59
N GLU A 80 -8.34 3.75 3.39
CA GLU A 80 -8.19 3.78 4.85
C GLU A 80 -9.52 4.07 5.52
N GLY A 81 -9.59 3.74 6.80
CA GLY A 81 -10.77 4.01 7.62
C GLY A 81 -10.68 3.28 8.96
N THR A 82 -11.84 2.97 9.50
CA THR A 82 -11.98 2.19 10.74
C THR A 82 -12.49 0.79 10.45
N ALA A 83 -12.34 -0.09 11.42
CA ALA A 83 -12.81 -1.46 11.34
C ALA A 83 -13.53 -1.86 12.64
N ASP A 84 -14.57 -2.68 12.51
CA ASP A 84 -15.18 -3.38 13.63
C ASP A 84 -14.75 -4.84 13.57
N ILE A 85 -14.04 -5.31 14.57
CA ILE A 85 -13.63 -6.71 14.65
C ILE A 85 -14.80 -7.56 15.11
N VAL A 86 -15.26 -8.47 14.25
CA VAL A 86 -16.38 -9.38 14.55
C VAL A 86 -15.86 -10.66 15.19
N ARG A 87 -14.76 -11.20 14.67
CA ARG A 87 -14.13 -12.42 15.19
C ARG A 87 -12.63 -12.35 15.01
N ASP A 88 -11.89 -12.69 16.05
CA ASP A 88 -10.43 -12.80 16.01
C ASP A 88 -10.04 -14.11 16.69
N GLU A 89 -9.86 -15.13 15.88
CA GLU A 89 -9.49 -16.49 16.30
C GLU A 89 -8.19 -16.91 15.60
N PRO A 90 -7.44 -17.86 16.14
CA PRO A 90 -6.29 -18.42 15.43
C PRO A 90 -6.69 -18.94 14.05
N GLY A 91 -6.15 -18.33 13.00
CA GLY A 91 -6.43 -18.71 11.62
C GLY A 91 -7.73 -18.20 11.02
N HIS A 92 -8.51 -17.39 11.75
CA HIS A 92 -9.71 -16.75 11.20
C HIS A 92 -9.95 -15.38 11.80
N LEU A 93 -10.07 -14.40 10.94
CA LEU A 93 -10.35 -13.02 11.31
C LEU A 93 -11.49 -12.50 10.44
N SER A 94 -12.55 -12.01 11.06
CA SER A 94 -13.63 -11.34 10.34
C SER A 94 -13.88 -9.95 10.91
N PHE A 95 -14.18 -9.02 10.04
CA PHE A 95 -14.29 -7.61 10.38
C PHE A 95 -15.19 -6.87 9.40
N ILE A 96 -15.67 -5.72 9.83
CA ILE A 96 -16.45 -4.78 9.00
C ILE A 96 -15.58 -3.56 8.77
N LEU A 97 -15.36 -3.20 7.51
CA LEU A 97 -14.58 -2.03 7.13
C LEU A 97 -15.48 -0.81 6.87
N HIS A 98 -14.99 0.34 7.28
CA HIS A 98 -15.58 1.65 7.04
C HIS A 98 -14.56 2.55 6.35
N GLY A 99 -14.23 2.18 5.11
CA GLY A 99 -13.32 2.92 4.24
C GLY A 99 -14.06 3.74 3.20
N ARG A 100 -13.30 4.40 2.36
CA ARG A 100 -13.85 5.16 1.21
C ARG A 100 -14.14 4.25 0.02
N LYS A 101 -13.36 3.21 -0.17
CA LYS A 101 -13.51 2.22 -1.25
C LYS A 101 -14.02 0.89 -0.72
N LEU A 102 -13.47 0.43 0.40
CA LEU A 102 -13.83 -0.82 1.03
C LEU A 102 -14.83 -0.57 2.15
N SER A 103 -15.99 -1.17 2.05
CA SER A 103 -17.01 -1.12 3.09
C SER A 103 -17.67 -2.47 3.28
N GLY A 104 -18.20 -2.70 4.50
CA GLY A 104 -18.88 -3.93 4.86
C GLY A 104 -17.95 -5.05 5.31
N GLY A 105 -18.48 -6.26 5.33
CA GLY A 105 -17.83 -7.43 5.91
C GLY A 105 -16.77 -8.05 5.02
N PHE A 106 -15.67 -8.46 5.66
CA PHE A 106 -14.57 -9.23 5.08
C PHE A 106 -14.13 -10.34 6.02
N ALA A 107 -13.54 -11.36 5.47
CA ALA A 107 -12.91 -12.43 6.23
C ALA A 107 -11.51 -12.75 5.70
N LEU A 108 -10.59 -12.97 6.62
CA LEU A 108 -9.26 -13.52 6.40
C LEU A 108 -9.21 -14.90 7.02
N THR A 109 -8.97 -15.92 6.23
CA THR A 109 -8.90 -17.31 6.68
C THR A 109 -7.56 -17.94 6.29
N ARG A 110 -6.86 -18.48 7.26
CA ARG A 110 -5.60 -19.18 7.06
C ARG A 110 -5.84 -20.51 6.37
N THR A 111 -5.12 -20.76 5.29
CA THR A 111 -5.16 -22.01 4.51
C THR A 111 -3.82 -22.75 4.47
N GLY A 112 -2.79 -22.16 5.07
CA GLY A 112 -1.44 -22.73 5.15
C GLY A 112 -0.53 -21.87 6.03
N PRO A 113 0.75 -22.25 6.24
CA PRO A 113 1.67 -21.58 7.18
C PRO A 113 1.85 -20.09 6.88
N LYS A 114 1.96 -19.73 5.61
CA LYS A 114 2.10 -18.34 5.13
C LYS A 114 1.05 -17.98 4.09
N ARG A 115 -0.13 -18.57 4.21
CA ARG A 115 -1.17 -18.42 3.20
C ARG A 115 -2.51 -18.20 3.87
N TRP A 116 -3.06 -17.01 3.63
CA TRP A 116 -4.40 -16.63 4.00
C TRP A 116 -5.19 -16.25 2.75
N ILE A 117 -6.49 -16.27 2.87
CA ILE A 117 -7.42 -15.85 1.81
C ILE A 117 -8.28 -14.74 2.35
N LEU A 118 -8.30 -13.62 1.63
CA LEU A 118 -9.18 -12.47 1.88
C LEU A 118 -10.40 -12.57 0.97
N VAL A 119 -11.59 -12.51 1.57
CA VAL A 119 -12.88 -12.62 0.85
C VAL A 119 -13.84 -11.57 1.35
N LYS A 120 -14.60 -10.98 0.43
CA LYS A 120 -15.74 -10.11 0.75
C LYS A 120 -16.93 -10.95 1.21
N VAL A 121 -17.54 -10.56 2.31
CA VAL A 121 -18.80 -11.15 2.78
C VAL A 121 -19.95 -10.73 1.85
N ARG A 122 -20.91 -11.63 1.65
CA ARG A 122 -22.14 -11.34 0.91
C ARG A 122 -23.08 -10.48 1.75
N ASP A 123 -22.97 -9.20 1.64
CA ASP A 123 -23.79 -8.20 2.30
C ASP A 123 -24.21 -7.08 1.33
N ASP A 124 -24.87 -6.05 1.83
CA ASP A 124 -25.38 -4.93 1.01
C ASP A 124 -24.26 -4.14 0.29
N THR A 125 -23.02 -4.25 0.76
CA THR A 125 -21.87 -3.59 0.16
C THR A 125 -21.15 -4.45 -0.89
N ALA A 126 -21.55 -5.72 -1.03
CA ALA A 126 -20.98 -6.62 -2.03
C ALA A 126 -21.31 -6.14 -3.45
N ARG A 127 -20.31 -6.25 -4.33
CA ARG A 127 -20.44 -5.88 -5.75
C ARG A 127 -19.92 -7.01 -6.64
N PRO A 128 -20.77 -8.01 -6.93
CA PRO A 128 -20.40 -9.11 -7.80
C PRO A 128 -19.96 -8.62 -9.18
N GLY A 129 -18.89 -9.19 -9.71
CA GLY A 129 -18.35 -8.86 -11.02
C GLY A 129 -17.57 -7.55 -11.11
N SER A 130 -17.41 -6.80 -9.99
CA SER A 130 -16.64 -5.56 -9.96
C SER A 130 -15.13 -5.82 -9.73
N ASP A 131 -14.33 -4.85 -10.15
CA ASP A 131 -12.90 -4.79 -9.87
C ASP A 131 -12.55 -3.40 -9.31
N ILE A 132 -12.68 -3.27 -7.99
CA ILE A 132 -12.47 -1.98 -7.30
C ILE A 132 -11.05 -1.44 -7.49
N VAL A 133 -10.06 -2.31 -7.64
CA VAL A 133 -8.66 -1.91 -7.87
C VAL A 133 -8.50 -1.24 -9.23
N ALA A 134 -9.12 -1.80 -10.27
CA ALA A 134 -9.10 -1.21 -11.61
C ALA A 134 -9.99 0.03 -11.71
N GLU A 135 -11.14 0.03 -11.06
CA GLU A 135 -12.11 1.13 -11.10
C GLU A 135 -11.62 2.37 -10.33
N GLN A 136 -10.92 2.17 -9.22
CA GLN A 136 -10.46 3.24 -8.33
C GLN A 136 -8.98 3.06 -7.97
N PRO A 137 -8.06 3.34 -8.90
CA PRO A 137 -6.63 3.09 -8.67
C PRO A 137 -5.90 4.15 -7.84
N ALA A 138 -6.49 5.32 -7.60
CA ALA A 138 -5.84 6.45 -6.99
C ALA A 138 -5.85 6.41 -5.45
N SER A 139 -4.88 7.09 -4.84
CA SER A 139 -4.84 7.36 -3.40
C SER A 139 -6.11 8.08 -2.93
N VAL A 140 -6.65 7.67 -1.80
CA VAL A 140 -7.76 8.39 -1.15
C VAL A 140 -7.31 9.69 -0.46
N ARG A 141 -6.01 9.86 -0.25
CA ARG A 141 -5.44 11.08 0.34
C ARG A 141 -5.04 12.10 -0.71
N SER A 142 -4.18 11.72 -1.66
CA SER A 142 -3.64 12.63 -2.66
C SER A 142 -4.42 12.67 -3.96
N GLY A 143 -5.27 11.68 -4.23
CA GLY A 143 -5.94 11.51 -5.52
C GLY A 143 -5.01 11.05 -6.64
N LYS A 144 -3.76 10.73 -6.35
CA LYS A 144 -2.76 10.32 -7.34
C LYS A 144 -2.63 8.81 -7.40
N THR A 145 -2.39 8.30 -8.61
CA THR A 145 -1.96 6.92 -8.79
C THR A 145 -0.49 6.78 -8.40
N TRP A 146 -0.04 5.56 -8.12
CA TRP A 146 1.37 5.30 -7.82
C TRP A 146 2.29 5.69 -8.99
N ARG A 147 1.81 5.58 -10.24
CA ARG A 147 2.56 5.98 -11.44
C ARG A 147 2.76 7.49 -11.51
N GLN A 148 1.73 8.26 -11.19
CA GLN A 148 1.82 9.72 -11.13
C GLN A 148 2.81 10.17 -10.05
N LEU A 149 2.74 9.57 -8.87
CA LEU A 149 3.66 9.88 -7.77
C LEU A 149 5.10 9.51 -8.12
N ARG A 150 5.31 8.37 -8.75
CA ARG A 150 6.62 7.96 -9.28
C ARG A 150 7.19 8.96 -10.28
N ASP A 151 6.38 9.43 -11.22
CA ASP A 151 6.84 10.31 -12.29
C ASP A 151 7.16 11.72 -11.75
N GLU A 152 6.41 12.19 -10.78
CA GLU A 152 6.69 13.44 -10.05
C GLU A 152 8.04 13.37 -9.31
N SER A 153 8.30 12.27 -8.62
CA SER A 153 9.56 12.09 -7.88
C SER A 153 10.77 12.11 -8.81
N LYS A 154 10.66 11.52 -9.99
CA LYS A 154 11.72 11.55 -11.02
C LYS A 154 11.93 12.97 -11.58
N SER A 155 10.88 13.74 -11.75
CA SER A 155 10.98 15.12 -12.23
C SER A 155 11.66 16.02 -11.21
N THR A 156 11.34 15.86 -9.93
CA THR A 156 11.96 16.62 -8.84
C THR A 156 13.45 16.29 -8.72
N SER A 157 13.82 15.03 -8.88
CA SER A 157 15.22 14.59 -8.85
C SER A 157 16.05 15.17 -10.00
N ARG A 158 15.45 15.37 -11.19
CA ARG A 158 16.11 16.01 -12.33
C ARG A 158 16.32 17.52 -12.14
N LEU A 159 15.41 18.17 -11.42
CA LEU A 159 15.51 19.61 -11.15
C LEU A 159 16.49 19.94 -10.01
N ALA A 160 16.79 18.98 -9.15
CA ALA A 160 17.74 19.12 -8.07
C ALA A 160 19.22 19.03 -8.53
N HIS A 161 19.49 18.72 -9.80
CA HIS A 161 20.82 18.74 -10.39
C HIS A 161 20.83 19.56 -11.70
N PRO A 162 20.65 20.89 -11.65
CA PRO A 162 20.96 21.74 -12.78
C PRO A 162 22.46 22.09 -12.70
N GLY A 163 23.32 21.31 -13.29
CA GLY A 163 24.73 21.74 -13.30
C GLY A 163 25.81 20.75 -13.70
N CYS A 164 25.50 19.74 -14.51
CA CYS A 164 26.58 18.93 -15.08
C CYS A 164 26.44 18.60 -16.57
N ALA A 165 25.53 19.27 -17.30
CA ALA A 165 25.30 18.98 -18.72
C ALA A 165 25.81 20.03 -19.72
N ASP A 166 26.30 21.21 -19.29
CA ASP A 166 26.77 22.25 -20.21
C ASP A 166 28.16 22.82 -19.88
N ALA A 167 29.11 21.94 -19.59
CA ALA A 167 30.53 22.35 -19.48
C ALA A 167 31.43 21.47 -20.34
N VAL A 168 31.15 21.43 -21.63
CA VAL A 168 32.14 21.04 -22.62
C VAL A 168 32.45 22.25 -23.48
N THR A 169 33.16 23.21 -22.91
CA THR A 169 34.08 24.09 -23.64
C THR A 169 35.01 24.81 -22.63
N LEU A 170 36.31 24.48 -22.72
CA LEU A 170 37.44 25.22 -22.15
C LEU A 170 37.68 25.16 -20.62
N GLY A 171 38.52 24.20 -20.21
CA GLY A 171 39.63 24.49 -19.32
C GLY A 171 39.33 24.93 -17.90
N SER A 172 39.09 23.99 -17.03
CA SER A 172 39.28 24.03 -15.58
C SER A 172 38.11 23.38 -14.85
N LEU A 173 38.30 22.16 -14.41
CA LEU A 173 37.42 21.51 -13.44
C LEU A 173 37.56 22.20 -12.09
N PRO A 174 36.45 22.54 -11.41
CA PRO A 174 36.51 22.93 -10.01
C PRO A 174 36.84 21.71 -9.13
N PRO A 175 37.51 21.93 -7.98
CA PRO A 175 38.15 20.86 -7.20
C PRO A 175 37.21 20.00 -6.32
N ASP A 176 35.91 20.08 -6.48
CA ASP A 176 34.93 19.38 -5.60
C ASP A 176 33.84 18.63 -6.37
N CYS A 177 34.22 17.77 -7.33
CA CYS A 177 33.34 16.73 -7.81
C CYS A 177 33.75 15.39 -7.15
N PRO A 178 32.91 14.72 -6.37
CA PRO A 178 33.21 13.38 -5.87
C PRO A 178 33.15 12.39 -7.03
N GLU A 179 34.31 11.72 -7.25
CA GLU A 179 34.44 10.61 -8.19
C GLU A 179 33.55 9.46 -7.80
N TYR A 180 32.85 8.91 -8.79
CA TYR A 180 32.15 7.63 -8.68
C TYR A 180 33.15 6.50 -8.39
N GLN A 181 32.99 5.84 -7.25
CA GLN A 181 33.42 4.47 -7.03
C GLN A 181 32.21 3.55 -6.99
#